data_a6218512df1ce7d42d556409754a24f3
#
_entry.id   a6218512df1ce7d42d556409754a24f3
#
_cell.length_a   1.000
_cell.length_b   1.000
_cell.length_c   1.000
_cell.angle_alpha   90.00
_cell.angle_beta   90.00
_cell.angle_gamma   90.00
#
_symmetry.space_group_name_H-M   'P 1'
#
loop_
_entity.id
_entity.type
_entity.pdbx_description
1 polymer ?
#
loop_
_entity_poly.entity_id
_entity_poly.type
_entity_poly.pdbx_seq_one_letter_code
_entity_poly.pdbx_strand_id
1 'polypeptide(L)'
;AIASGELLPGDAIDDAALAKMYGVSRTPVREALLQLQAQGILISTPRGGSMVAKMNLQQLLSLWELLAELEGIAVRLACERMTNDEIKALVKCHRQSKKVVDKDDIDGWQNVNLEFHELIYAGARNPFLRQEVLRIRFRTGVYRRHAFGALGRIKSSYDQHEKIVSALENRNATAASSCMADHMRPGRDAKSLNDFIMSLPRELLAV
;
A
#
# COMPACT_ATOMS: atom_id res chain seq x y z
N ALA A 1 -6.80 9.28 8.92
CA ALA A 1 -7.24 8.40 10.01
C ALA A 1 -7.25 6.92 9.58
N ILE A 2 -7.78 6.58 8.38
CA ILE A 2 -7.73 5.20 7.84
C ILE A 2 -6.29 4.82 7.51
N ALA A 3 -5.53 5.70 6.86
CA ALA A 3 -4.14 5.43 6.48
C ALA A 3 -3.23 5.24 7.70
N SER A 4 -3.45 5.98 8.79
CA SER A 4 -2.69 5.84 10.04
C SER A 4 -3.13 4.63 10.88
N GLY A 5 -4.29 4.00 10.58
CA GLY A 5 -4.87 2.92 11.36
C GLY A 5 -5.64 3.39 12.59
N GLU A 6 -5.93 4.69 12.71
CA GLU A 6 -6.83 5.24 13.73
C GLU A 6 -8.28 4.80 13.48
N LEU A 7 -8.67 4.71 12.20
CA LEU A 7 -9.93 4.10 11.77
C LEU A 7 -9.62 2.78 11.07
N LEU A 8 -10.22 1.71 11.56
CA LEU A 8 -10.02 0.35 11.07
C LEU A 8 -11.20 -0.10 10.16
N PRO A 9 -11.00 -1.11 9.30
CA PRO A 9 -12.09 -1.74 8.57
C PRO A 9 -13.20 -2.18 9.51
N GLY A 10 -14.43 -1.71 9.23
CA GLY A 10 -15.61 -1.95 10.06
C GLY A 10 -15.96 -0.82 11.02
N ASP A 11 -15.10 0.18 11.22
CA ASP A 11 -15.41 1.32 12.07
C ASP A 11 -16.47 2.20 11.42
N ALA A 12 -17.44 2.62 12.23
CA ALA A 12 -18.48 3.55 11.82
C ALA A 12 -17.95 4.98 11.75
N ILE A 13 -18.42 5.73 10.76
CA ILE A 13 -18.09 7.15 10.59
C ILE A 13 -19.24 8.00 11.12
N ASP A 14 -18.93 8.86 12.08
CA ASP A 14 -19.89 9.85 12.62
C ASP A 14 -19.79 11.16 11.83
N ASP A 15 -20.74 11.39 10.91
CA ASP A 15 -20.81 12.59 10.09
C ASP A 15 -21.06 13.87 10.92
N ALA A 16 -21.75 13.75 12.06
CA ALA A 16 -22.00 14.88 12.94
C ALA A 16 -20.75 15.28 13.74
N ALA A 17 -20.01 14.29 14.25
CA ALA A 17 -18.73 14.55 14.92
C ALA A 17 -17.72 15.18 13.98
N LEU A 18 -17.61 14.69 12.72
CA LEU A 18 -16.75 15.30 11.70
C LEU A 18 -17.15 16.74 11.38
N ALA A 19 -18.44 17.01 11.16
CA ALA A 19 -18.93 18.36 10.90
C ALA A 19 -18.56 19.32 12.04
N LYS A 20 -18.73 18.89 13.28
CA LYS A 20 -18.34 19.66 14.49
C LYS A 20 -16.83 19.88 14.57
N MET A 21 -16.02 18.82 14.31
CA MET A 21 -14.55 18.87 14.36
C MET A 21 -14.01 19.91 13.38
N TYR A 22 -14.54 19.95 12.14
CA TYR A 22 -14.08 20.85 11.10
C TYR A 22 -14.80 22.20 11.04
N GLY A 23 -15.80 22.44 11.91
CA GLY A 23 -16.55 23.69 11.94
C GLY A 23 -17.39 23.94 10.67
N VAL A 24 -17.89 22.88 10.02
CA VAL A 24 -18.67 22.94 8.78
C VAL A 24 -20.07 22.35 8.97
N SER A 25 -20.98 22.62 8.01
CA SER A 25 -22.27 21.94 7.98
C SER A 25 -22.12 20.45 7.61
N ARG A 26 -23.18 19.65 7.82
CA ARG A 26 -23.18 18.22 7.46
C ARG A 26 -23.11 17.96 5.95
N THR A 27 -23.54 18.91 5.13
CA THR A 27 -23.59 18.73 3.67
C THR A 27 -22.24 18.43 3.05
N PRO A 28 -21.18 19.27 3.20
CA PRO A 28 -19.86 18.98 2.63
C PRO A 28 -19.23 17.72 3.21
N VAL A 29 -19.53 17.36 4.49
CA VAL A 29 -19.07 16.10 5.07
C VAL A 29 -19.69 14.91 4.34
N ARG A 30 -21.01 14.92 4.10
CA ARG A 30 -21.70 13.85 3.38
C ARG A 30 -21.24 13.71 1.94
N GLU A 31 -20.98 14.84 1.26
CA GLU A 31 -20.42 14.82 -0.10
C GLU A 31 -19.05 14.15 -0.12
N ALA A 32 -18.16 14.50 0.82
CA ALA A 32 -16.86 13.84 0.96
C ALA A 32 -16.98 12.34 1.26
N LEU A 33 -17.89 11.95 2.16
CA LEU A 33 -18.13 10.54 2.48
C LEU A 33 -18.69 9.76 1.25
N LEU A 34 -19.57 10.37 0.45
CA LEU A 34 -20.06 9.78 -0.81
C LEU A 34 -18.91 9.57 -1.81
N GLN A 35 -17.97 10.51 -1.91
CA GLN A 35 -16.78 10.33 -2.76
C GLN A 35 -15.92 9.16 -2.30
N LEU A 36 -15.73 9.00 -0.98
CA LEU A 36 -14.99 7.86 -0.41
C LEU A 36 -15.75 6.53 -0.61
N GLN A 37 -17.08 6.54 -0.57
CA GLN A 37 -17.88 5.38 -0.92
C GLN A 37 -17.75 5.01 -2.40
N ALA A 38 -17.78 5.98 -3.31
CA ALA A 38 -17.56 5.76 -4.74
C ALA A 38 -16.17 5.14 -5.03
N GLN A 39 -15.18 5.44 -4.21
CA GLN A 39 -13.83 4.83 -4.29
C GLN A 39 -13.76 3.45 -3.61
N GLY A 40 -14.82 2.98 -2.96
CA GLY A 40 -14.86 1.72 -2.23
C GLY A 40 -14.02 1.72 -0.94
N ILE A 41 -13.73 2.89 -0.39
CA ILE A 41 -13.05 3.08 0.90
C ILE A 41 -14.06 2.96 2.05
N LEU A 42 -15.23 3.51 1.84
CA LEU A 42 -16.37 3.41 2.75
C LEU A 42 -17.51 2.63 2.11
N ILE A 43 -18.42 2.12 2.91
CA ILE A 43 -19.70 1.54 2.51
C ILE A 43 -20.84 2.21 3.27
N SER A 44 -22.03 2.23 2.66
CA SER A 44 -23.24 2.66 3.35
C SER A 44 -23.71 1.58 4.32
N THR A 45 -24.20 2.01 5.47
CA THR A 45 -24.84 1.11 6.44
C THR A 45 -26.36 1.10 6.25
N PRO A 46 -27.06 0.02 6.63
CA PRO A 46 -28.53 -0.06 6.49
C PRO A 46 -29.28 1.05 7.21
N ARG A 47 -28.68 1.69 8.20
CA ARG A 47 -29.28 2.79 8.99
C ARG A 47 -28.90 4.18 8.46
N GLY A 48 -28.33 4.25 7.24
CA GLY A 48 -28.03 5.53 6.58
C GLY A 48 -26.72 6.19 7.01
N GLY A 49 -25.82 5.47 7.68
CA GLY A 49 -24.46 5.94 8.00
C GLY A 49 -23.40 5.43 7.01
N SER A 50 -22.16 5.75 7.29
CA SER A 50 -20.99 5.23 6.58
C SER A 50 -20.11 4.42 7.52
N MET A 51 -19.42 3.41 6.99
CA MET A 51 -18.39 2.67 7.73
C MET A 51 -17.21 2.36 6.82
N VAL A 52 -16.03 2.15 7.40
CA VAL A 52 -14.83 1.73 6.65
C VAL A 52 -15.07 0.35 6.06
N ALA A 53 -14.84 0.21 4.76
CA ALA A 53 -15.11 -1.03 4.04
C ALA A 53 -14.21 -2.17 4.56
N LYS A 54 -14.82 -3.31 4.88
CA LYS A 54 -14.11 -4.57 5.09
C LYS A 54 -13.96 -5.32 3.77
N MET A 55 -12.89 -6.09 3.65
CA MET A 55 -12.71 -7.05 2.56
C MET A 55 -12.71 -8.46 3.12
N ASN A 56 -13.30 -9.42 2.40
CA ASN A 56 -13.06 -10.82 2.70
C ASN A 56 -11.67 -11.24 2.18
N LEU A 57 -11.20 -12.40 2.61
CA LEU A 57 -9.85 -12.89 2.27
C LEU A 57 -9.64 -12.99 0.75
N GLN A 58 -10.64 -13.50 0.01
CA GLN A 58 -10.54 -13.66 -1.44
C GLN A 58 -10.39 -12.30 -2.14
N GLN A 59 -11.18 -11.31 -1.76
CA GLN A 59 -11.08 -9.94 -2.30
C GLN A 59 -9.71 -9.33 -2.01
N LEU A 60 -9.20 -9.54 -0.79
CA LEU A 60 -7.90 -9.01 -0.38
C LEU A 60 -6.76 -9.64 -1.20
N LEU A 61 -6.76 -10.97 -1.37
CA LEU A 61 -5.77 -11.67 -2.18
C LEU A 61 -5.83 -11.27 -3.65
N SER A 62 -7.04 -11.13 -4.22
CA SER A 62 -7.23 -10.66 -5.62
C SER A 62 -6.72 -9.23 -5.83
N LEU A 63 -6.93 -8.34 -4.85
CA LEU A 63 -6.37 -6.98 -4.93
C LEU A 63 -4.85 -6.97 -4.81
N TRP A 64 -4.26 -7.86 -4.02
CA TRP A 64 -2.80 -7.96 -3.94
C TRP A 64 -2.18 -8.54 -5.21
N GLU A 65 -2.82 -9.52 -5.82
CA GLU A 65 -2.41 -10.02 -7.13
C GLU A 65 -2.41 -8.90 -8.16
N LEU A 66 -3.51 -8.16 -8.28
CA LEU A 66 -3.61 -7.01 -9.18
C LEU A 66 -2.56 -5.94 -8.87
N LEU A 67 -2.33 -5.64 -7.58
CA LEU A 67 -1.32 -4.68 -7.16
C LEU A 67 0.08 -5.12 -7.57
N ALA A 68 0.43 -6.40 -7.41
CA ALA A 68 1.72 -6.92 -7.82
C ALA A 68 1.98 -6.76 -9.33
N GLU A 69 0.96 -7.01 -10.16
CA GLU A 69 1.04 -6.81 -11.61
C GLU A 69 1.20 -5.32 -11.97
N LEU A 70 0.40 -4.44 -11.38
CA LEU A 70 0.49 -3.00 -11.65
C LEU A 70 1.83 -2.42 -11.20
N GLU A 71 2.36 -2.83 -10.06
CA GLU A 71 3.68 -2.40 -9.58
C GLU A 71 4.81 -2.96 -10.45
N GLY A 72 4.68 -4.18 -10.96
CA GLY A 72 5.59 -4.74 -11.96
C GLY A 72 5.62 -3.94 -13.25
N ILE A 73 4.44 -3.47 -13.72
CA ILE A 73 4.34 -2.56 -14.87
C ILE A 73 4.99 -1.20 -14.53
N ALA A 74 4.73 -0.66 -13.35
CA ALA A 74 5.27 0.64 -12.94
C ALA A 74 6.80 0.65 -12.89
N VAL A 75 7.42 -0.37 -12.29
CA VAL A 75 8.89 -0.46 -12.22
C VAL A 75 9.52 -0.72 -13.58
N ARG A 76 8.88 -1.51 -14.46
CA ARG A 76 9.34 -1.69 -15.83
C ARG A 76 9.38 -0.38 -16.58
N LEU A 77 8.28 0.39 -16.55
CA LEU A 77 8.21 1.72 -17.16
C LEU A 77 9.22 2.70 -16.55
N ALA A 78 9.40 2.65 -15.23
CA ALA A 78 10.41 3.46 -14.53
C ALA A 78 11.82 3.10 -15.01
N CYS A 79 12.15 1.82 -15.17
CA CYS A 79 13.43 1.35 -15.68
C CYS A 79 13.75 1.91 -17.09
N GLU A 80 12.72 2.03 -17.94
CA GLU A 80 12.84 2.56 -19.29
C GLU A 80 12.93 4.11 -19.33
N ARG A 81 12.34 4.81 -18.35
CA ARG A 81 12.05 6.26 -18.44
C ARG A 81 12.79 7.13 -17.46
N MET A 82 13.23 6.57 -16.32
CA MET A 82 13.99 7.33 -15.33
C MET A 82 15.33 7.80 -15.87
N THR A 83 15.69 9.03 -15.55
CA THR A 83 17.04 9.55 -15.77
C THR A 83 18.04 8.88 -14.81
N ASN A 84 19.33 9.01 -15.08
CA ASN A 84 20.36 8.48 -14.18
C ASN A 84 20.31 9.18 -12.80
N ASP A 85 19.93 10.44 -12.74
CA ASP A 85 19.85 11.16 -11.47
C ASP A 85 18.62 10.75 -10.65
N GLU A 86 17.50 10.42 -11.30
CA GLU A 86 16.34 9.83 -10.63
C GLU A 86 16.65 8.43 -10.06
N ILE A 87 17.42 7.61 -10.79
CA ILE A 87 17.89 6.31 -10.26
C ILE A 87 18.83 6.53 -9.06
N LYS A 88 19.77 7.47 -9.14
CA LYS A 88 20.63 7.82 -7.99
C LYS A 88 19.82 8.28 -6.78
N ALA A 89 18.75 9.05 -6.99
CA ALA A 89 17.86 9.47 -5.91
C ALA A 89 17.14 8.26 -5.28
N LEU A 90 16.67 7.30 -6.07
CA LEU A 90 16.08 6.06 -5.59
C LEU A 90 17.08 5.21 -4.78
N VAL A 91 18.31 5.05 -5.28
CA VAL A 91 19.41 4.36 -4.57
C VAL A 91 19.68 5.03 -3.22
N LYS A 92 19.73 6.36 -3.20
CA LYS A 92 19.93 7.13 -1.97
C LYS A 92 18.79 6.91 -0.97
N CYS A 93 17.54 6.98 -1.43
CA CYS A 93 16.35 6.70 -0.61
C CYS A 93 16.44 5.30 0.01
N HIS A 94 16.72 4.26 -0.80
CA HIS A 94 16.90 2.89 -0.33
C HIS A 94 18.01 2.78 0.72
N ARG A 95 19.20 3.31 0.46
CA ARG A 95 20.31 3.26 1.42
C ARG A 95 20.00 3.97 2.75
N GLN A 96 19.29 5.10 2.69
CA GLN A 96 18.89 5.84 3.89
C GLN A 96 17.86 5.07 4.74
N SER A 97 17.01 4.26 4.12
CA SER A 97 16.00 3.46 4.82
C SER A 97 16.63 2.37 5.71
N LYS A 98 17.91 2.02 5.49
CA LYS A 98 18.65 1.07 6.35
C LYS A 98 18.63 1.47 7.82
N LYS A 99 18.68 2.76 8.14
CA LYS A 99 18.61 3.26 9.52
C LYS A 99 17.33 2.87 10.26
N VAL A 100 16.23 2.76 9.51
CA VAL A 100 14.92 2.34 10.02
C VAL A 100 14.90 0.83 10.22
N VAL A 101 15.49 0.07 9.27
CA VAL A 101 15.64 -1.38 9.35
C VAL A 101 16.47 -1.78 10.57
N ASP A 102 17.61 -1.11 10.80
CA ASP A 102 18.54 -1.41 11.90
C ASP A 102 17.90 -1.15 13.29
N LYS A 103 16.85 -0.34 13.36
CA LYS A 103 16.08 -0.06 14.58
C LYS A 103 14.82 -0.92 14.75
N ASP A 104 14.51 -1.75 13.75
CA ASP A 104 13.25 -2.50 13.66
C ASP A 104 11.99 -1.60 13.83
N ASP A 105 12.08 -0.36 13.33
CA ASP A 105 11.00 0.64 13.43
C ASP A 105 9.95 0.40 12.35
N ILE A 106 8.84 -0.25 12.75
CA ILE A 106 7.74 -0.62 11.85
C ILE A 106 7.05 0.60 11.25
N ASP A 107 6.81 1.63 12.04
CA ASP A 107 6.11 2.84 11.58
C ASP A 107 7.00 3.69 10.68
N GLY A 108 8.26 3.84 11.07
CA GLY A 108 9.27 4.47 10.22
C GLY A 108 9.44 3.74 8.89
N TRP A 109 9.42 2.39 8.91
CA TRP A 109 9.49 1.60 7.69
C TRP A 109 8.35 1.88 6.72
N GLN A 110 7.12 2.02 7.21
CA GLN A 110 5.97 2.32 6.33
C GLN A 110 6.16 3.59 5.51
N ASN A 111 6.72 4.64 6.13
CA ASN A 111 6.95 5.92 5.48
C ASN A 111 8.06 5.82 4.41
N VAL A 112 9.22 5.27 4.77
CA VAL A 112 10.35 5.15 3.82
C VAL A 112 10.07 4.14 2.71
N ASN A 113 9.30 3.09 2.99
CA ASN A 113 8.84 2.13 2.00
C ASN A 113 7.88 2.79 1.00
N LEU A 114 6.96 3.64 1.47
CA LEU A 114 6.07 4.38 0.57
C LEU A 114 6.86 5.36 -0.30
N GLU A 115 7.81 6.09 0.27
CA GLU A 115 8.68 7.02 -0.47
C GLU A 115 9.46 6.29 -1.58
N PHE A 116 10.03 5.12 -1.30
CA PHE A 116 10.72 4.29 -2.28
C PHE A 116 9.83 3.94 -3.47
N HIS A 117 8.62 3.46 -3.21
CA HIS A 117 7.67 3.12 -4.27
C HIS A 117 7.17 4.35 -5.05
N GLU A 118 6.93 5.47 -4.37
CA GLU A 118 6.50 6.72 -5.02
C GLU A 118 7.53 7.25 -6.01
N LEU A 119 8.84 7.13 -5.74
CA LEU A 119 9.89 7.48 -6.69
C LEU A 119 9.80 6.63 -7.96
N ILE A 120 9.47 5.34 -7.83
CA ILE A 120 9.27 4.44 -8.97
C ILE A 120 8.03 4.85 -9.76
N TYR A 121 6.90 5.17 -9.08
CA TYR A 121 5.66 5.57 -9.77
C TYR A 121 5.84 6.89 -10.50
N ALA A 122 6.55 7.86 -9.91
CA ALA A 122 6.90 9.11 -10.57
C ALA A 122 7.77 8.86 -11.80
N GLY A 123 8.79 7.99 -11.67
CA GLY A 123 9.68 7.58 -12.75
C GLY A 123 8.97 6.82 -13.89
N ALA A 124 7.89 6.12 -13.60
CA ALA A 124 7.06 5.46 -14.62
C ALA A 124 6.36 6.45 -15.58
N ARG A 125 6.23 7.74 -15.21
CA ARG A 125 5.60 8.80 -16.03
C ARG A 125 4.24 8.42 -16.59
N ASN A 126 3.46 7.67 -15.79
CA ASN A 126 2.10 7.28 -16.11
C ASN A 126 1.16 7.63 -14.94
N PRO A 127 0.52 8.81 -14.98
CA PRO A 127 -0.32 9.29 -13.87
C PRO A 127 -1.54 8.40 -13.59
N PHE A 128 -2.09 7.75 -14.62
CA PHE A 128 -3.23 6.84 -14.45
C PHE A 128 -2.80 5.56 -13.72
N LEU A 129 -1.67 4.96 -14.10
CA LEU A 129 -1.11 3.81 -13.41
C LEU A 129 -0.79 4.14 -11.94
N ARG A 130 -0.13 5.29 -11.69
CA ARG A 130 0.16 5.76 -10.33
C ARG A 130 -1.12 5.89 -9.50
N GLN A 131 -2.16 6.49 -10.05
CA GLN A 131 -3.43 6.67 -9.35
C GLN A 131 -4.05 5.34 -8.94
N GLU A 132 -4.10 4.35 -9.84
CA GLU A 132 -4.67 3.04 -9.55
C GLU A 132 -3.84 2.25 -8.52
N VAL A 133 -2.50 2.29 -8.64
CA VAL A 133 -1.61 1.66 -7.65
C VAL A 133 -1.85 2.26 -6.27
N LEU A 134 -1.88 3.58 -6.14
CA LEU A 134 -2.09 4.26 -4.86
C LEU A 134 -3.48 3.96 -4.27
N ARG A 135 -4.51 3.88 -5.11
CA ARG A 135 -5.87 3.51 -4.69
C ARG A 135 -5.92 2.11 -4.07
N ILE A 136 -5.27 1.14 -4.70
CA ILE A 136 -5.22 -0.24 -4.19
C ILE A 136 -4.34 -0.31 -2.94
N ARG A 137 -3.17 0.35 -2.95
CA ARG A 137 -2.29 0.42 -1.77
C ARG A 137 -3.00 1.00 -0.55
N PHE A 138 -3.80 2.03 -0.74
CA PHE A 138 -4.59 2.63 0.33
C PHE A 138 -5.59 1.62 0.91
N ARG A 139 -6.37 0.96 0.05
CA ARG A 139 -7.38 -0.03 0.47
C ARG A 139 -6.79 -1.24 1.18
N THR A 140 -5.60 -1.67 0.81
CA THR A 140 -4.92 -2.85 1.38
C THR A 140 -3.94 -2.49 2.51
N GLY A 141 -3.71 -1.21 2.78
CA GLY A 141 -2.65 -0.70 3.66
C GLY A 141 -2.74 -1.22 5.08
N VAL A 142 -3.93 -1.20 5.68
CA VAL A 142 -4.16 -1.67 7.05
C VAL A 142 -3.79 -3.15 7.19
N TYR A 143 -4.25 -4.00 6.27
CA TYR A 143 -3.95 -5.44 6.27
C TYR A 143 -2.45 -5.71 6.11
N ARG A 144 -1.78 -4.95 5.23
CA ARG A 144 -0.33 -5.06 5.04
C ARG A 144 0.45 -4.65 6.29
N ARG A 145 0.04 -3.56 6.97
CA ARG A 145 0.67 -3.11 8.21
C ARG A 145 0.66 -4.20 9.28
N HIS A 146 -0.49 -4.85 9.48
CA HIS A 146 -0.62 -5.96 10.42
C HIS A 146 0.28 -7.15 10.06
N ALA A 147 0.28 -7.55 8.78
CA ALA A 147 1.11 -8.66 8.31
C ALA A 147 2.62 -8.36 8.44
N PHE A 148 3.06 -7.13 8.18
CA PHE A 148 4.46 -6.74 8.35
C PHE A 148 4.89 -6.79 9.81
N GLY A 149 4.06 -6.28 10.73
CA GLY A 149 4.34 -6.31 12.16
C GLY A 149 4.39 -7.74 12.72
N ALA A 150 3.41 -8.58 12.35
CA ALA A 150 3.32 -9.95 12.85
C ALA A 150 4.43 -10.88 12.32
N LEU A 151 4.94 -10.64 11.11
CA LEU A 151 5.90 -11.52 10.44
C LEU A 151 7.34 -11.02 10.44
N GLY A 152 7.64 -9.85 11.05
CA GLY A 152 8.99 -9.29 11.11
C GLY A 152 9.64 -9.08 9.73
N ARG A 153 8.87 -8.65 8.73
CA ARG A 153 9.30 -8.62 7.32
C ARG A 153 10.11 -7.41 6.90
N ILE A 154 10.45 -6.47 7.80
CA ILE A 154 11.17 -5.23 7.44
C ILE A 154 12.48 -5.54 6.73
N LYS A 155 13.32 -6.38 7.33
CA LYS A 155 14.62 -6.76 6.74
C LYS A 155 14.46 -7.46 5.39
N SER A 156 13.53 -8.40 5.28
CA SER A 156 13.26 -9.11 4.03
C SER A 156 12.79 -8.17 2.92
N SER A 157 11.93 -7.20 3.26
CA SER A 157 11.46 -6.19 2.31
C SER A 157 12.60 -5.28 1.85
N TYR A 158 13.48 -4.86 2.76
CA TYR A 158 14.68 -4.09 2.43
C TYR A 158 15.59 -4.85 1.45
N ASP A 159 15.87 -6.12 1.73
CA ASP A 159 16.72 -6.98 0.88
C ASP A 159 16.08 -7.19 -0.52
N GLN A 160 14.74 -7.18 -0.61
CA GLN A 160 14.03 -7.22 -1.89
C GLN A 160 14.12 -5.90 -2.66
N HIS A 161 14.05 -4.76 -1.97
CA HIS A 161 14.28 -3.44 -2.57
C HIS A 161 15.68 -3.33 -3.18
N GLU A 162 16.72 -3.89 -2.54
CA GLU A 162 18.08 -3.92 -3.10
C GLU A 162 18.13 -4.59 -4.47
N LYS A 163 17.37 -5.71 -4.65
CA LYS A 163 17.28 -6.39 -5.95
C LYS A 163 16.59 -5.55 -7.03
N ILE A 164 15.54 -4.81 -6.63
CA ILE A 164 14.83 -3.89 -7.53
C ILE A 164 15.76 -2.75 -7.93
N VAL A 165 16.46 -2.14 -6.98
CA VAL A 165 17.45 -1.09 -7.23
C VAL A 165 18.53 -1.57 -8.20
N SER A 166 19.13 -2.73 -7.92
CA SER A 166 20.16 -3.32 -8.80
C SER A 166 19.65 -3.53 -10.23
N ALA A 167 18.42 -4.01 -10.39
CA ALA A 167 17.82 -4.18 -11.73
C ALA A 167 17.61 -2.85 -12.45
N LEU A 168 17.22 -1.78 -11.72
CA LEU A 168 17.07 -0.44 -12.29
C LEU A 168 18.40 0.20 -12.68
N GLU A 169 19.45 0.07 -11.84
CA GLU A 169 20.81 0.55 -12.15
C GLU A 169 21.35 -0.11 -13.40
N ASN A 170 21.08 -1.40 -13.59
CA ASN A 170 21.48 -2.17 -14.77
C ASN A 170 20.54 -2.00 -15.98
N ARG A 171 19.50 -1.16 -15.88
CA ARG A 171 18.49 -0.96 -16.92
C ARG A 171 17.83 -2.27 -17.40
N ASN A 172 17.71 -3.25 -16.50
CA ASN A 172 17.07 -4.53 -16.80
C ASN A 172 15.59 -4.51 -16.43
N ALA A 173 14.75 -4.03 -17.33
CA ALA A 173 13.33 -3.86 -17.13
C ALA A 173 12.60 -5.17 -16.80
N THR A 174 13.00 -6.29 -17.39
CA THR A 174 12.42 -7.62 -17.13
C THR A 174 12.74 -8.07 -15.71
N ALA A 175 13.99 -7.97 -15.28
CA ALA A 175 14.40 -8.32 -13.92
C ALA A 175 13.73 -7.39 -12.89
N ALA A 176 13.64 -6.08 -13.15
CA ALA A 176 12.99 -5.12 -12.29
C ALA A 176 11.51 -5.50 -12.05
N SER A 177 10.78 -5.82 -13.15
CA SER A 177 9.38 -6.24 -13.10
C SER A 177 9.20 -7.52 -12.29
N SER A 178 10.01 -8.54 -12.52
CA SER A 178 9.95 -9.82 -11.77
C SER A 178 10.27 -9.61 -10.28
N CYS A 179 11.32 -8.86 -9.96
CA CYS A 179 11.68 -8.56 -8.56
C CYS A 179 10.55 -7.80 -7.84
N MET A 180 9.89 -6.84 -8.51
CA MET A 180 8.79 -6.09 -7.92
C MET A 180 7.56 -6.98 -7.71
N ALA A 181 7.18 -7.80 -8.69
CA ALA A 181 6.06 -8.72 -8.55
C ALA A 181 6.28 -9.70 -7.38
N ASP A 182 7.49 -10.25 -7.24
CA ASP A 182 7.87 -11.10 -6.13
C ASP A 182 7.86 -10.39 -4.77
N HIS A 183 8.27 -9.11 -4.75
CA HIS A 183 8.24 -8.28 -3.57
C HIS A 183 6.81 -8.00 -3.10
N MET A 184 5.89 -7.79 -4.03
CA MET A 184 4.50 -7.42 -3.73
C MET A 184 3.61 -8.61 -3.36
N ARG A 185 3.97 -9.83 -3.74
CA ARG A 185 3.18 -11.02 -3.42
C ARG A 185 3.18 -11.32 -1.92
N PRO A 186 2.04 -11.69 -1.32
CA PRO A 186 1.92 -11.97 0.12
C PRO A 186 2.69 -13.21 0.55
N GLY A 187 2.98 -14.14 -0.37
CA GLY A 187 3.76 -15.35 -0.13
C GLY A 187 4.32 -15.91 -1.43
N ARG A 188 5.52 -16.52 -1.38
CA ARG A 188 6.17 -17.15 -2.53
C ARG A 188 5.79 -18.61 -2.70
N ASP A 189 5.33 -19.24 -1.61
CA ASP A 189 4.94 -20.63 -1.53
C ASP A 189 3.71 -20.79 -0.61
N ALA A 190 3.13 -21.98 -0.57
CA ALA A 190 1.94 -22.25 0.21
C ALA A 190 2.14 -21.99 1.71
N LYS A 191 3.35 -22.23 2.25
CA LYS A 191 3.65 -21.99 3.66
C LYS A 191 3.65 -20.48 3.96
N SER A 192 4.41 -19.69 3.22
CA SER A 192 4.51 -18.24 3.43
C SER A 192 3.18 -17.51 3.17
N LEU A 193 2.36 -18.02 2.25
CA LEU A 193 0.99 -17.54 2.05
C LEU A 193 0.09 -17.87 3.24
N ASN A 194 0.18 -19.11 3.77
CA ASN A 194 -0.59 -19.51 4.94
C ASN A 194 -0.18 -18.69 6.18
N ASP A 195 1.11 -18.49 6.43
CA ASP A 195 1.62 -17.67 7.53
C ASP A 195 1.10 -16.24 7.42
N PHE A 196 1.07 -15.69 6.19
CA PHE A 196 0.49 -14.38 5.92
C PHE A 196 -1.01 -14.35 6.24
N ILE A 197 -1.80 -15.31 5.77
CA ILE A 197 -3.25 -15.40 6.04
C ILE A 197 -3.51 -15.49 7.54
N MET A 198 -2.75 -16.31 8.25
CA MET A 198 -2.88 -16.49 9.70
C MET A 198 -2.45 -15.28 10.51
N SER A 199 -1.64 -14.38 9.94
CA SER A 199 -1.26 -13.12 10.57
C SER A 199 -2.31 -12.02 10.47
N LEU A 200 -3.34 -12.20 9.62
CA LEU A 200 -4.39 -11.20 9.44
C LEU A 200 -5.40 -11.25 10.60
N PRO A 201 -5.70 -10.12 11.24
CA PRO A 201 -6.73 -10.05 12.27
C PRO A 201 -8.10 -10.39 11.69
N ARG A 202 -8.76 -11.39 12.25
CA ARG A 202 -10.07 -11.86 11.76
C ARG A 202 -11.15 -10.78 11.84
N GLU A 203 -11.08 -9.92 12.85
CA GLU A 203 -11.99 -8.80 13.08
C GLU A 203 -11.94 -7.73 11.97
N LEU A 204 -10.84 -7.65 11.23
CA LEU A 204 -10.69 -6.72 10.10
C LEU A 204 -11.23 -7.29 8.80
N LEU A 205 -11.47 -8.59 8.73
CA LEU A 205 -12.00 -9.26 7.54
C LEU A 205 -13.53 -9.26 7.53
N ALA A 206 -14.12 -9.19 6.34
CA ALA A 206 -15.52 -9.51 6.14
C ALA A 206 -15.72 -11.03 6.21
N VAL A 207 -16.87 -11.44 6.74
CA VAL A 207 -17.30 -12.85 6.76
C VAL A 207 -17.66 -13.30 5.36
#